data_865f897d3257ccf184d71aae6c192f58
#
_entry.id   865f897d3257ccf184d71aae6c192f58
#
_cell.length_a   1.000
_cell.length_b   1.000
_cell.length_c   1.000
_cell.angle_alpha   90.00
_cell.angle_beta   90.00
_cell.angle_gamma   90.00
#
_symmetry.space_group_name_H-M   'P 1'
#
loop_
_entity.id
_entity.type
_entity.pdbx_description
1 polymer ?
#
loop_
_entity_poly.entity_id
_entity_poly.type
_entity_poly.pdbx_seq_one_letter_code
_entity_poly.pdbx_strand_id
1 'polypeptide(L)'
;MVTKQFSGSPDEADLRRADSLAREIFSDVANKWALLIIETLGDRTLRFSEVLKDIDGISHKMLTQNLRMLERNGLVERTVYPTVPPRVEYTLTEPGQGLRGTVHLMCDWTQQHLGHIEEARGRFSG
;
A
#
# COMPACT_ATOMS: atom_id res chain seq x y z
N MET A 1 -10.70 -13.89 -15.81
CA MET A 1 -11.15 -13.79 -15.34
C MET A 1 -10.98 -13.86 -15.21
N VAL A 2 -11.06 -14.17 -14.96
CA VAL A 2 -11.51 -14.24 -14.53
C VAL A 2 -11.43 -14.44 -14.16
N THR A 3 -10.99 -14.56 -14.31
CA THR A 3 -11.44 -14.76 -13.74
C THR A 3 -11.78 -15.30 -13.31
N LYS A 4 -10.03 -15.50 -13.65
CA LYS A 4 -11.07 -16.27 -13.07
C LYS A 4 -12.18 -15.43 -12.50
N GLN A 5 -13.24 -15.57 -13.05
CA GLN A 5 -14.39 -14.80 -12.63
C GLN A 5 -15.32 -15.71 -11.82
N PHE A 6 -15.60 -15.34 -10.61
CA PHE A 6 -16.56 -16.09 -9.81
C PHE A 6 -17.96 -15.80 -10.29
N SER A 7 -18.63 -16.80 -10.74
CA SER A 7 -20.03 -16.66 -11.09
C SER A 7 -20.90 -16.73 -9.84
N GLY A 8 -20.31 -16.97 -8.71
CA GLY A 8 -21.02 -17.03 -7.44
C GLY A 8 -20.04 -16.79 -6.31
N SER A 9 -20.38 -17.26 -5.14
CA SER A 9 -19.52 -17.11 -3.96
C SER A 9 -18.25 -17.91 -4.13
N PRO A 10 -17.11 -17.42 -3.62
CA PRO A 10 -15.89 -18.21 -3.57
C PRO A 10 -16.11 -19.44 -2.70
N ASP A 11 -15.42 -20.53 -3.01
CA ASP A 11 -15.52 -21.72 -2.18
C ASP A 11 -14.71 -21.54 -0.90
N GLU A 12 -14.81 -22.53 -0.02
CA GLU A 12 -14.16 -22.47 1.29
C GLU A 12 -12.65 -22.39 1.19
N ALA A 13 -12.06 -23.09 0.22
CA ALA A 13 -10.62 -23.07 0.02
C ALA A 13 -10.16 -21.68 -0.44
N ASP A 14 -10.93 -21.05 -1.31
CA ASP A 14 -10.64 -19.68 -1.76
C ASP A 14 -10.69 -18.70 -0.61
N LEU A 15 -11.69 -18.85 0.26
CA LEU A 15 -11.82 -17.96 1.41
C LEU A 15 -10.64 -18.11 2.38
N ARG A 16 -10.17 -19.32 2.58
CA ARG A 16 -9.01 -19.56 3.44
C ARG A 16 -7.75 -18.95 2.84
N ARG A 17 -7.56 -19.11 1.51
CA ARG A 17 -6.40 -18.51 0.85
C ARG A 17 -6.44 -16.99 0.95
N ALA A 18 -7.61 -16.41 0.73
CA ALA A 18 -7.76 -14.95 0.80
C ALA A 18 -7.48 -14.45 2.21
N ASP A 19 -7.95 -15.15 3.24
CA ASP A 19 -7.71 -14.78 4.61
C ASP A 19 -6.23 -14.83 4.96
N SER A 20 -5.55 -15.88 4.53
CA SER A 20 -4.13 -16.05 4.77
C SER A 20 -3.31 -14.96 4.08
N LEU A 21 -3.63 -14.68 2.81
CA LEU A 21 -2.95 -13.62 2.06
C LEU A 21 -3.21 -12.24 2.64
N ALA A 22 -4.43 -12.00 3.12
CA ALA A 22 -4.77 -10.72 3.72
C ALA A 22 -3.88 -10.44 4.94
N ARG A 23 -3.63 -11.45 5.74
CA ARG A 23 -2.76 -11.30 6.92
C ARG A 23 -1.32 -11.01 6.53
N GLU A 24 -0.82 -11.69 5.49
CA GLU A 24 0.53 -11.46 5.00
C GLU A 24 0.68 -10.06 4.42
N ILE A 25 -0.28 -9.64 3.59
CA ILE A 25 -0.26 -8.31 3.00
C ILE A 25 -0.33 -7.25 4.10
N PHE A 26 -1.23 -7.43 5.06
CA PHE A 26 -1.34 -6.50 6.16
C PHE A 26 -0.02 -6.36 6.91
N SER A 27 0.64 -7.48 7.18
CA SER A 27 1.95 -7.46 7.83
C SER A 27 2.98 -6.71 7.00
N ASP A 28 2.98 -6.92 5.68
CA ASP A 28 3.95 -6.29 4.78
C ASP A 28 3.75 -4.78 4.70
N VAL A 29 2.50 -4.32 4.65
CA VAL A 29 2.21 -2.89 4.46
C VAL A 29 2.05 -2.13 5.77
N ALA A 30 2.08 -2.82 6.91
CA ALA A 30 1.89 -2.19 8.22
C ALA A 30 3.16 -1.48 8.66
N ASN A 31 3.65 -0.57 7.84
CA ASN A 31 4.77 0.28 8.17
C ASN A 31 4.50 1.65 7.53
N LYS A 32 5.04 2.68 8.17
CA LYS A 32 4.72 4.04 7.73
C LYS A 32 5.24 4.34 6.32
N TRP A 33 6.35 3.72 5.92
CA TRP A 33 6.92 4.02 4.61
C TRP A 33 6.04 3.49 3.48
N ALA A 34 5.53 2.26 3.63
CA ALA A 34 4.64 1.68 2.63
C ALA A 34 3.38 2.52 2.48
N LEU A 35 2.78 2.93 3.59
CA LEU A 35 1.56 3.75 3.55
C LEU A 35 1.82 5.11 2.91
N LEU A 36 2.96 5.73 3.21
CA LEU A 36 3.32 7.00 2.61
C LEU A 36 3.57 6.88 1.10
N ILE A 37 4.17 5.77 0.67
CA ILE A 37 4.39 5.53 -0.76
C ILE A 37 3.05 5.39 -1.49
N ILE A 38 2.14 4.62 -0.92
CA ILE A 38 0.80 4.43 -1.50
C ILE A 38 0.11 5.78 -1.64
N GLU A 39 0.18 6.59 -0.61
CA GLU A 39 -0.45 7.91 -0.64
C GLU A 39 0.24 8.86 -1.62
N THR A 40 1.57 8.83 -1.66
CA THR A 40 2.34 9.67 -2.57
C THR A 40 2.06 9.34 -4.03
N LEU A 41 1.98 8.05 -4.36
CA LEU A 41 1.64 7.64 -5.71
C LEU A 41 0.23 8.07 -6.08
N GLY A 42 -0.74 7.80 -5.18
CA GLY A 42 -2.12 8.22 -5.43
C GLY A 42 -2.59 7.84 -6.82
N ASP A 43 -3.05 8.81 -7.58
CA ASP A 43 -3.52 8.61 -8.96
C ASP A 43 -2.44 8.90 -9.98
N ARG A 44 -1.21 9.10 -9.55
CA ARG A 44 -0.12 9.55 -10.40
C ARG A 44 0.78 8.41 -10.81
N THR A 45 1.53 8.65 -11.86
CA THR A 45 2.64 7.80 -12.27
C THR A 45 3.91 8.57 -12.01
N LEU A 46 4.78 8.04 -11.15
CA LEU A 46 5.96 8.76 -10.70
C LEU A 46 7.23 7.93 -10.93
N ARG A 47 8.34 8.63 -11.14
CA ARG A 47 9.65 8.01 -11.18
C ARG A 47 10.16 7.82 -9.76
N PHE A 48 11.14 6.94 -9.62
CA PHE A 48 11.77 6.67 -8.34
C PHE A 48 12.24 7.96 -7.65
N SER A 49 12.92 8.82 -8.39
CA SER A 49 13.46 10.06 -7.84
C SER A 49 12.36 11.01 -7.35
N GLU A 50 11.22 10.99 -8.03
CA GLU A 50 10.09 11.83 -7.63
C GLU A 50 9.47 11.34 -6.34
N VAL A 51 9.32 10.03 -6.19
CA VAL A 51 8.81 9.45 -4.94
C VAL A 51 9.78 9.73 -3.79
N LEU A 52 11.07 9.53 -4.06
CA LEU A 52 12.12 9.76 -3.05
C LEU A 52 12.09 11.21 -2.55
N LYS A 53 11.90 12.15 -3.46
CA LYS A 53 11.85 13.57 -3.12
C LYS A 53 10.61 13.92 -2.32
N ASP A 54 9.48 13.31 -2.66
CA ASP A 54 8.20 13.66 -2.04
C ASP A 54 8.03 13.08 -0.63
N ILE A 55 8.79 12.06 -0.27
CA ILE A 55 8.69 11.45 1.05
C ILE A 55 9.88 11.88 1.90
N ASP A 56 9.60 12.79 2.81
CA ASP A 56 10.64 13.33 3.68
C ASP A 56 11.24 12.25 4.57
N GLY A 57 12.56 12.17 4.57
CA GLY A 57 13.29 11.28 5.47
C GLY A 57 13.43 9.83 5.02
N ILE A 58 12.83 9.44 3.89
CA ILE A 58 12.99 8.07 3.43
C ILE A 58 14.36 7.89 2.77
N SER A 59 15.05 6.79 3.09
CA SER A 59 16.31 6.48 2.43
C SER A 59 16.06 5.78 1.09
N HIS A 60 17.05 5.84 0.22
CA HIS A 60 17.03 5.13 -1.05
C HIS A 60 16.75 3.64 -0.83
N LYS A 61 17.42 3.07 0.16
CA LYS A 61 17.26 1.65 0.49
C LYS A 61 15.84 1.31 0.93
N MET A 62 15.28 2.13 1.81
CA MET A 62 13.91 1.90 2.31
C MET A 62 12.89 2.03 1.20
N LEU A 63 13.06 3.02 0.32
CA LEU A 63 12.15 3.18 -0.80
C LEU A 63 12.24 1.98 -1.74
N THR A 64 13.46 1.54 -2.06
CA THR A 64 13.66 0.38 -2.93
C THR A 64 12.99 -0.86 -2.35
N GLN A 65 13.21 -1.12 -1.06
CA GLN A 65 12.65 -2.30 -0.41
C GLN A 65 11.12 -2.28 -0.40
N ASN A 66 10.55 -1.13 -0.10
CA ASN A 66 9.10 -1.00 -0.03
C ASN A 66 8.44 -1.05 -1.41
N LEU A 67 9.05 -0.44 -2.42
CA LEU A 67 8.51 -0.53 -3.77
C LEU A 67 8.53 -1.97 -4.29
N ARG A 68 9.61 -2.70 -3.99
CA ARG A 68 9.69 -4.11 -4.36
C ARG A 68 8.62 -4.95 -3.67
N MET A 69 8.40 -4.69 -2.40
CA MET A 69 7.36 -5.39 -1.63
C MET A 69 5.98 -5.10 -2.21
N LEU A 70 5.71 -3.83 -2.53
CA LEU A 70 4.41 -3.45 -3.10
C LEU A 70 4.21 -4.05 -4.48
N GLU A 71 5.27 -4.11 -5.29
CA GLU A 71 5.21 -4.75 -6.60
C GLU A 71 4.97 -6.25 -6.45
N ARG A 72 5.66 -6.90 -5.52
CA ARG A 72 5.49 -8.33 -5.27
C ARG A 72 4.06 -8.68 -4.90
N ASN A 73 3.40 -7.81 -4.17
CA ASN A 73 2.00 -8.02 -3.76
C ASN A 73 0.99 -7.55 -4.80
N GLY A 74 1.45 -7.09 -5.97
CA GLY A 74 0.55 -6.67 -7.02
C GLY A 74 -0.13 -5.33 -6.77
N LEU A 75 0.39 -4.54 -5.84
CA LEU A 75 -0.21 -3.24 -5.46
C LEU A 75 0.38 -2.08 -6.25
N VAL A 76 1.58 -2.27 -6.79
CA VAL A 76 2.30 -1.27 -7.58
C VAL A 76 2.76 -1.94 -8.86
N GLU A 77 2.65 -1.21 -9.96
CA GLU A 77 3.18 -1.65 -11.25
C GLU A 77 4.43 -0.83 -11.56
N ARG A 78 5.50 -1.53 -11.94
CA ARG A 78 6.75 -0.90 -12.34
C ARG A 78 6.90 -1.04 -13.85
N THR A 79 7.03 0.06 -14.55
CA THR A 79 7.20 0.08 -15.99
C THR A 79 8.58 0.60 -16.34
N VAL A 80 9.31 -0.17 -17.11
CA VAL A 80 10.66 0.20 -17.56
C VAL A 80 10.60 0.60 -19.02
N TYR A 81 11.11 1.80 -19.32
CA TYR A 81 11.21 2.30 -20.69
C TYR A 81 12.65 2.17 -21.15
N PRO A 82 12.88 1.59 -22.33
CA PRO A 82 14.26 1.35 -22.82
C PRO A 82 14.86 2.60 -23.46
N THR A 83 14.89 3.67 -22.71
CA THR A 83 15.53 4.92 -23.11
C THR A 83 16.97 4.95 -22.61
N VAL A 84 17.74 5.99 -22.96
CA VAL A 84 19.12 6.16 -22.49
C VAL A 84 19.19 7.53 -21.82
N PRO A 85 19.30 7.57 -20.49
CA PRO A 85 19.27 6.45 -19.54
C PRO A 85 17.89 5.82 -19.45
N PRO A 86 17.78 4.59 -18.95
CA PRO A 86 16.48 3.94 -18.80
C PRO A 86 15.58 4.72 -17.83
N ARG A 87 14.29 4.75 -18.14
CA ARG A 87 13.30 5.40 -17.29
C ARG A 87 12.42 4.34 -16.67
N VAL A 88 12.24 4.43 -15.36
CA VAL A 88 11.39 3.52 -14.60
C VAL A 88 10.30 4.33 -13.93
N GLU A 89 9.06 3.90 -14.11
CA GLU A 89 7.90 4.59 -13.52
C GLU A 89 7.10 3.62 -12.66
N TYR A 90 6.46 4.17 -11.64
CA TYR A 90 5.65 3.43 -10.69
C TYR A 90 4.26 4.02 -10.63
N THR A 91 3.26 3.14 -10.61
CA THR A 91 1.85 3.55 -10.46
C THR A 91 1.12 2.52 -9.63
N LEU A 92 0.09 2.94 -8.90
CA LEU A 92 -0.74 2.00 -8.16
C LEU A 92 -1.59 1.19 -9.13
N THR A 93 -1.72 -0.09 -8.85
CA THR A 93 -2.65 -0.96 -9.58
C THR A 93 -4.06 -0.77 -9.04
N GLU A 94 -5.03 -1.45 -9.66
CA GLU A 94 -6.39 -1.43 -9.14
C GLU A 94 -6.45 -1.94 -7.69
N PRO A 95 -5.83 -3.09 -7.35
CA PRO A 95 -5.77 -3.50 -5.95
C PRO A 95 -5.04 -2.49 -5.07
N GLY A 96 -4.02 -1.83 -5.58
CA GLY A 96 -3.32 -0.77 -4.84
C GLY A 96 -4.23 0.40 -4.53
N GLN A 97 -5.07 0.81 -5.48
CA GLN A 97 -6.04 1.87 -5.24
C GLN A 97 -7.07 1.45 -4.20
N GLY A 98 -7.48 0.18 -4.25
CA GLY A 98 -8.39 -0.36 -3.24
C GLY A 98 -7.80 -0.28 -1.84
N LEU A 99 -6.54 -0.64 -1.70
CA LEU A 99 -5.86 -0.55 -0.41
C LEU A 99 -5.74 0.89 0.05
N ARG A 100 -5.45 1.81 -0.86
CA ARG A 100 -5.40 3.24 -0.56
C ARG A 100 -6.73 3.70 0.04
N GLY A 101 -7.84 3.28 -0.55
CA GLY A 101 -9.17 3.59 -0.03
C GLY A 101 -9.39 3.05 1.37
N THR A 102 -8.91 1.83 1.62
CA THR A 102 -9.01 1.21 2.94
C THR A 102 -8.23 2.01 3.98
N VAL A 103 -7.03 2.48 3.62
CA VAL A 103 -6.21 3.30 4.51
C VAL A 103 -6.93 4.62 4.82
N HIS A 104 -7.59 5.22 3.83
CA HIS A 104 -8.36 6.45 4.05
C HIS A 104 -9.50 6.22 5.02
N LEU A 105 -10.17 5.06 4.93
CA LEU A 105 -11.22 4.71 5.90
C LEU A 105 -10.66 4.58 7.30
N MET A 106 -9.47 4.05 7.44
CA MET A 106 -8.82 3.96 8.74
C MET A 106 -8.50 5.34 9.31
N CYS A 107 -8.07 6.26 8.46
CA CYS A 107 -7.84 7.64 8.88
C CYS A 107 -9.13 8.29 9.35
N ASP A 108 -10.23 8.09 8.61
CA ASP A 108 -11.53 8.61 9.00
C ASP A 108 -11.96 8.06 10.36
N TRP A 109 -11.78 6.76 10.55
CA TRP A 109 -12.08 6.11 11.82
C TRP A 109 -11.28 6.72 12.96
N THR A 110 -9.99 6.97 12.72
CA THR A 110 -9.12 7.58 13.72
C THR A 110 -9.61 8.97 14.08
N GLN A 111 -10.02 9.76 13.10
CA GLN A 111 -10.56 11.10 13.35
C GLN A 111 -11.82 11.04 14.20
N GLN A 112 -12.70 10.10 13.92
CA GLN A 112 -13.94 9.94 14.67
C GLN A 112 -13.69 9.62 16.14
N HIS A 113 -12.60 8.92 16.43
CA HIS A 113 -12.31 8.43 17.77
C HIS A 113 -11.06 9.06 18.39
N LEU A 114 -10.61 10.17 17.81
CA LEU A 114 -9.33 10.78 18.17
C LEU A 114 -9.24 11.09 19.67
N GLY A 115 -10.24 11.74 20.22
CA GLY A 115 -10.21 12.12 21.63
C GLY A 115 -10.11 10.93 22.55
N HIS A 116 -10.89 9.89 22.28
CA HIS A 116 -10.88 8.67 23.08
C HIS A 116 -9.51 7.98 23.01
N ILE A 117 -8.96 7.87 21.81
CA ILE A 117 -7.67 7.20 21.62
C ILE A 117 -6.55 7.96 22.31
N GLU A 118 -6.52 9.27 22.15
CA GLU A 118 -5.49 10.10 22.77
C GLU A 118 -5.57 10.04 24.30
N GLU A 119 -6.77 10.07 24.82
CA GLU A 119 -6.97 9.97 26.26
C GLU A 119 -6.48 8.63 26.79
N ALA A 120 -6.83 7.54 26.09
CA ALA A 120 -6.40 6.21 26.49
C ALA A 120 -4.87 6.10 26.47
N ARG A 121 -4.23 6.61 25.41
CA ARG A 121 -2.78 6.59 25.29
C ARG A 121 -2.13 7.41 26.40
N GLY A 122 -2.70 8.55 26.73
CA GLY A 122 -2.19 9.41 27.79
C GLY A 122 -2.24 8.73 29.14
N ARG A 123 -3.35 8.07 29.45
CA ARG A 123 -3.49 7.34 30.72
C ARG A 123 -2.47 6.21 30.82
N PHE A 124 -2.23 5.53 29.71
CA PHE A 124 -1.36 4.35 29.70
C PHE A 124 0.10 4.72 29.86
N SER A 125 0.52 5.85 29.27
CA SER A 125 1.92 6.29 29.36
C SER A 125 2.22 7.01 30.66
N GLY A 126 1.18 7.48 31.31
CA GLY A 126 1.34 8.21 32.55
C GLY A 126 1.61 7.27 33.69
#